data_b9052eb9c1bf8a6b35af6f3644f9d30d
#
_entry.id   b9052eb9c1bf8a6b35af6f3644f9d30d
#
_cell.length_a   1.000
_cell.length_b   1.000
_cell.length_c   1.000
_cell.angle_alpha   90.00
_cell.angle_beta   90.00
_cell.angle_gamma   90.00
#
_symmetry.space_group_name_H-M   'P 1'
#
loop_
_entity.id
_entity.type
_entity.pdbx_description
1 polymer ?
#
loop_
_entity_poly.entity_id
_entity_poly.type
_entity_poly.pdbx_seq_one_letter_code
_entity_poly.pdbx_strand_id
1 'polypeptide(L)'
;GIDSGNASVQPSLGLNWKGLTVYAWGSTEFREKNNEIDLSLEYEYKNLTLYANNYFTQTEEEPFKYFNYNSHSTGHTFEVGAGYMLSEKFPLSVSWYTTFAGNDYRENGNRAWSSYCELSYPFSVKDVNMSVEAGFTPWESMYSDKFNVVNIGLSATKEIKITSNFSLPIFGKLIANPYEEQLYFVFG
;
A
#
# COMPACT_ATOMS: atom_id res chain seq x y z
N GLY A 1 3.53 -3.80 2.21
CA GLY A 1 4.52 -4.77 2.62
C GLY A 1 5.49 -4.17 3.58
N ILE A 2 5.55 -4.76 4.72
CA ILE A 2 6.42 -4.30 5.75
C ILE A 2 7.64 -5.12 5.77
N ASP A 3 8.69 -4.44 5.90
CA ASP A 3 9.91 -5.02 5.78
C ASP A 3 10.54 -5.40 7.09
N SER A 4 11.10 -6.56 7.09
CA SER A 4 12.12 -6.97 8.01
C SER A 4 13.51 -6.53 7.55
N GLY A 5 13.61 -5.71 6.49
CA GLY A 5 14.86 -5.31 5.85
C GLY A 5 15.53 -6.42 5.05
N ASN A 6 14.80 -7.47 4.70
CA ASN A 6 15.30 -8.61 3.92
C ASN A 6 15.00 -8.46 2.42
N ALA A 7 15.80 -9.14 1.61
CA ALA A 7 15.50 -9.25 0.19
C ALA A 7 14.23 -10.08 -0.05
N SER A 8 13.37 -9.64 -0.94
CA SER A 8 12.11 -10.30 -1.30
C SER A 8 11.92 -10.39 -2.81
N VAL A 9 11.07 -11.33 -3.23
CA VAL A 9 10.53 -11.38 -4.59
C VAL A 9 9.08 -10.92 -4.55
N GLN A 10 8.74 -9.96 -5.42
CA GLN A 10 7.43 -9.30 -5.43
C GLN A 10 6.80 -9.33 -6.82
N PRO A 11 6.26 -10.48 -7.27
CA PRO A 11 5.55 -10.56 -8.53
C PRO A 11 4.23 -9.80 -8.49
N SER A 12 3.84 -9.23 -9.62
CA SER A 12 2.54 -8.58 -9.77
C SER A 12 1.92 -8.84 -11.14
N LEU A 13 0.60 -8.82 -11.21
CA LEU A 13 -0.19 -8.94 -12.42
C LEU A 13 -1.38 -8.00 -12.33
N GLY A 14 -1.59 -7.20 -13.37
CA GLY A 14 -2.70 -6.27 -13.46
C GLY A 14 -3.41 -6.35 -14.81
N LEU A 15 -4.72 -6.20 -14.80
CA LEU A 15 -5.57 -6.08 -15.97
C LEU A 15 -6.40 -4.81 -15.84
N ASN A 16 -6.36 -3.95 -16.84
CA ASN A 16 -7.20 -2.75 -16.90
C ASN A 16 -8.22 -2.86 -18.05
N TRP A 17 -9.46 -2.53 -17.74
CA TRP A 17 -10.53 -2.43 -18.72
C TRP A 17 -11.48 -1.28 -18.41
N LYS A 18 -11.50 -0.26 -19.25
CA LYS A 18 -12.40 0.91 -19.14
C LYS A 18 -12.41 1.56 -17.74
N GLY A 19 -11.25 1.76 -17.16
CA GLY A 19 -11.09 2.38 -15.84
C GLY A 19 -11.21 1.40 -14.67
N LEU A 20 -11.62 0.14 -14.91
CA LEU A 20 -11.56 -0.90 -13.89
C LEU A 20 -10.23 -1.63 -14.00
N THR A 21 -9.45 -1.62 -12.93
CA THR A 21 -8.23 -2.41 -12.78
C THR A 21 -8.46 -3.53 -11.77
N VAL A 22 -8.07 -4.74 -12.15
CA VAL A 22 -7.94 -5.89 -11.25
C VAL A 22 -6.46 -6.16 -11.11
N TYR A 23 -5.97 -6.17 -9.88
CA TYR A 23 -4.55 -6.29 -9.60
C TYR A 23 -4.29 -7.37 -8.54
N ALA A 24 -3.28 -8.18 -8.78
CA ALA A 24 -2.76 -9.14 -7.83
C ALA A 24 -1.27 -8.87 -7.61
N TRP A 25 -0.86 -8.84 -6.36
CA TRP A 25 0.52 -8.70 -5.95
C TRP A 25 0.85 -9.73 -4.88
N GLY A 26 2.08 -10.17 -4.87
CA GLY A 26 2.56 -11.07 -3.84
C GLY A 26 3.96 -10.68 -3.39
N SER A 27 4.31 -11.04 -2.17
CA SER A 27 5.65 -10.89 -1.62
C SER A 27 6.05 -12.15 -0.87
N THR A 28 7.29 -12.57 -1.06
CA THR A 28 7.90 -13.60 -0.23
C THR A 28 9.32 -13.20 0.09
N GLU A 29 9.67 -13.27 1.36
CA GLU A 29 11.00 -12.95 1.85
C GLU A 29 11.90 -14.18 1.83
N PHE A 30 13.21 -13.96 1.61
CA PHE A 30 14.17 -15.09 1.52
C PHE A 30 14.61 -15.61 2.89
N ARG A 31 14.54 -14.84 3.93
CA ARG A 31 15.01 -15.21 5.27
C ARG A 31 13.90 -15.55 6.24
N GLU A 32 12.90 -14.73 6.28
CA GLU A 32 11.71 -14.93 7.12
C GLU A 32 10.58 -15.44 6.24
N LYS A 33 9.78 -16.36 6.75
CA LYS A 33 8.66 -16.90 5.97
C LYS A 33 7.44 -15.97 6.01
N ASN A 34 7.72 -14.67 5.87
CA ASN A 34 6.66 -13.69 5.70
C ASN A 34 6.20 -13.69 4.25
N ASN A 35 4.96 -14.03 4.05
CA ASN A 35 4.33 -14.00 2.73
C ASN A 35 3.12 -13.08 2.78
N GLU A 36 2.92 -12.35 1.69
CA GLU A 36 1.75 -11.49 1.52
C GLU A 36 1.16 -11.71 0.12
N ILE A 37 -0.15 -11.75 0.03
CA ILE A 37 -0.90 -11.83 -1.21
C ILE A 37 -1.98 -10.76 -1.16
N ASP A 38 -1.91 -9.81 -2.09
CA ASP A 38 -2.86 -8.72 -2.18
C ASP A 38 -3.69 -8.86 -3.46
N LEU A 39 -4.99 -8.72 -3.31
CA LEU A 39 -5.93 -8.61 -4.41
C LEU A 39 -6.62 -7.26 -4.33
N SER A 40 -6.56 -6.49 -5.40
CA SER A 40 -7.12 -5.14 -5.47
C SER A 40 -8.05 -4.99 -6.66
N LEU A 41 -9.14 -4.31 -6.41
CA LEU A 41 -10.02 -3.74 -7.43
C LEU A 41 -9.91 -2.22 -7.33
N GLU A 42 -9.69 -1.58 -8.46
CA GLU A 42 -9.61 -0.13 -8.56
C GLU A 42 -10.50 0.34 -9.69
N TYR A 43 -11.31 1.35 -9.43
CA TYR A 43 -12.16 1.96 -10.46
C TYR A 43 -11.92 3.46 -10.54
N GLU A 44 -11.44 3.89 -11.70
CA GLU A 44 -11.17 5.28 -12.01
C GLU A 44 -12.34 5.92 -12.77
N TYR A 45 -12.82 7.03 -12.24
CA TYR A 45 -13.79 7.88 -12.93
C TYR A 45 -13.39 9.36 -12.78
N LYS A 46 -12.89 9.95 -13.84
CA LYS A 46 -12.34 11.31 -13.84
C LYS A 46 -11.23 11.45 -12.79
N ASN A 47 -11.45 12.30 -11.80
CA ASN A 47 -10.50 12.58 -10.72
C ASN A 47 -10.75 11.70 -9.48
N LEU A 48 -11.77 10.85 -9.49
CA LEU A 48 -12.13 9.95 -8.40
C LEU A 48 -11.62 8.55 -8.70
N THR A 49 -10.98 7.94 -7.72
CA THR A 49 -10.61 6.53 -7.74
C THR A 49 -11.24 5.84 -6.53
N LEU A 50 -11.88 4.70 -6.75
CA LEU A 50 -12.44 3.86 -5.71
C LEU A 50 -11.61 2.58 -5.61
N TYR A 51 -11.40 2.11 -4.38
CA TYR A 51 -10.57 0.94 -4.08
C TYR A 51 -11.36 -0.09 -3.27
N ALA A 52 -11.10 -1.37 -3.56
CA ALA A 52 -11.48 -2.48 -2.71
C ALA A 52 -10.32 -3.47 -2.68
N ASN A 53 -9.74 -3.66 -1.51
CA ASN A 53 -8.51 -4.42 -1.32
C ASN A 53 -8.75 -5.60 -0.40
N ASN A 54 -8.07 -6.69 -0.66
CA ASN A 54 -7.89 -7.81 0.26
C ASN A 54 -6.39 -8.05 0.42
N TYR A 55 -5.91 -7.91 1.63
CA TYR A 55 -4.55 -8.23 2.04
C TYR A 55 -4.57 -9.55 2.78
N PHE A 56 -3.72 -10.48 2.40
CA PHE A 56 -3.52 -11.73 3.13
C PHE A 56 -2.08 -11.83 3.55
N THR A 57 -1.84 -11.82 4.86
CA THR A 57 -0.51 -11.97 5.44
C THR A 57 -0.35 -13.29 6.16
N GLN A 58 0.83 -13.87 6.04
CA GLN A 58 1.24 -15.08 6.72
C GLN A 58 2.62 -14.85 7.34
N THR A 59 2.76 -15.25 8.60
CA THR A 59 4.03 -15.26 9.34
C THR A 59 4.54 -16.69 9.54
N GLU A 60 5.79 -16.84 9.99
CA GLU A 60 6.35 -18.18 10.31
C GLU A 60 5.56 -18.92 11.39
N GLU A 61 4.95 -18.20 12.33
CA GLU A 61 4.26 -18.77 13.49
C GLU A 61 2.88 -19.31 13.16
N GLU A 62 2.30 -18.93 12.03
CA GLU A 62 0.95 -19.36 11.64
C GLU A 62 0.95 -20.19 10.34
N PRO A 63 0.31 -21.37 10.33
CA PRO A 63 0.22 -22.16 9.11
C PRO A 63 -0.60 -21.42 8.05
N PHE A 64 -0.21 -21.58 6.78
CA PHE A 64 -0.91 -21.00 5.64
C PHE A 64 -2.36 -21.48 5.59
N LYS A 65 -3.32 -20.59 5.84
CA LYS A 65 -4.76 -20.86 5.86
C LYS A 65 -5.51 -19.83 5.02
N TYR A 66 -5.16 -19.75 3.75
CA TYR A 66 -5.73 -18.75 2.82
C TYR A 66 -7.27 -18.75 2.81
N PHE A 67 -7.92 -19.89 2.95
CA PHE A 67 -9.38 -19.99 2.96
C PHE A 67 -10.02 -19.89 4.35
N ASN A 68 -9.27 -19.45 5.35
CA ASN A 68 -9.83 -19.14 6.66
C ASN A 68 -10.32 -17.69 6.66
N TYR A 69 -11.63 -17.49 6.70
CA TYR A 69 -12.28 -16.17 6.77
C TYR A 69 -12.90 -15.86 8.14
N ASN A 70 -12.54 -16.61 9.19
CA ASN A 70 -12.97 -16.29 10.54
C ASN A 70 -12.24 -15.03 11.01
N SER A 71 -13.00 -13.96 11.28
CA SER A 71 -12.50 -12.61 11.50
C SER A 71 -11.48 -12.45 12.64
N HIS A 72 -11.44 -13.36 13.63
CA HIS A 72 -10.48 -13.31 14.74
C HIS A 72 -9.26 -14.23 14.55
N SER A 73 -9.21 -15.00 13.47
CA SER A 73 -8.14 -15.96 13.22
C SER A 73 -7.72 -16.03 11.75
N THR A 74 -8.25 -15.14 10.93
CA THR A 74 -7.88 -15.01 9.53
C THR A 74 -6.60 -14.20 9.37
N GLY A 75 -5.79 -14.52 8.36
CA GLY A 75 -4.74 -13.62 7.87
C GLY A 75 -5.23 -12.53 6.90
N HIS A 76 -6.55 -12.51 6.61
CA HIS A 76 -7.13 -11.51 5.72
C HIS A 76 -7.52 -10.23 6.43
N THR A 77 -7.28 -9.10 5.77
CA THR A 77 -7.92 -7.80 6.02
C THR A 77 -8.56 -7.31 4.75
N PHE A 78 -9.78 -6.77 4.86
CA PHE A 78 -10.54 -6.23 3.74
C PHE A 78 -10.72 -4.73 3.94
N GLU A 79 -10.31 -3.98 2.94
CA GLU A 79 -10.28 -2.53 2.96
C GLU A 79 -11.09 -1.95 1.80
N VAL A 80 -11.75 -0.84 2.03
CA VAL A 80 -12.29 0.02 0.97
C VAL A 80 -11.67 1.39 1.07
N GLY A 81 -11.57 2.06 -0.06
CA GLY A 81 -10.98 3.39 -0.11
C GLY A 81 -11.52 4.24 -1.23
N ALA A 82 -11.24 5.53 -1.14
CA ALA A 82 -11.49 6.49 -2.19
C ALA A 82 -10.32 7.49 -2.25
N GLY A 83 -9.91 7.81 -3.46
CA GLY A 83 -8.91 8.85 -3.76
C GLY A 83 -9.50 9.92 -4.67
N TYR A 84 -9.10 11.16 -4.47
CA TYR A 84 -9.50 12.27 -5.31
C TYR A 84 -8.32 13.17 -5.64
N MET A 85 -8.04 13.35 -6.93
CA MET A 85 -7.05 14.30 -7.42
C MET A 85 -7.71 15.66 -7.65
N LEU A 86 -7.19 16.73 -7.06
CA LEU A 86 -7.81 18.06 -7.11
C LEU A 86 -7.92 18.58 -8.53
N SER A 87 -6.85 18.55 -9.30
CA SER A 87 -6.86 18.91 -10.72
C SER A 87 -5.56 18.52 -11.41
N GLU A 88 -5.55 18.45 -12.74
CA GLU A 88 -4.32 18.25 -13.53
C GLU A 88 -3.28 19.37 -13.36
N LYS A 89 -3.72 20.61 -13.11
CA LYS A 89 -2.82 21.75 -12.89
C LYS A 89 -2.20 21.78 -11.51
N PHE A 90 -2.89 21.21 -10.54
CA PHE A 90 -2.42 21.02 -9.17
C PHE A 90 -2.76 19.61 -8.73
N PRO A 91 -1.89 18.63 -9.04
CA PRO A 91 -2.20 17.21 -8.95
C PRO A 91 -2.09 16.66 -7.51
N LEU A 92 -2.44 17.46 -6.52
CA LEU A 92 -2.55 16.98 -5.14
C LEU A 92 -3.69 15.98 -5.07
N SER A 93 -3.38 14.77 -4.62
CA SER A 93 -4.35 13.71 -4.36
C SER A 93 -4.55 13.55 -2.87
N VAL A 94 -5.80 13.29 -2.50
CA VAL A 94 -6.22 12.94 -1.13
C VAL A 94 -6.86 11.58 -1.22
N SER A 95 -6.38 10.61 -0.44
CA SER A 95 -6.93 9.26 -0.38
C SER A 95 -7.31 8.90 1.04
N TRP A 96 -8.38 8.12 1.18
CA TRP A 96 -8.86 7.59 2.45
C TRP A 96 -9.17 6.12 2.30
N TYR A 97 -8.67 5.31 3.21
CA TYR A 97 -8.85 3.87 3.25
C TYR A 97 -9.37 3.47 4.63
N THR A 98 -10.22 2.45 4.69
CA THR A 98 -10.75 1.90 5.94
C THR A 98 -10.88 0.39 5.85
N THR A 99 -10.26 -0.31 6.79
CA THR A 99 -10.45 -1.75 6.98
C THR A 99 -11.83 -2.01 7.59
N PHE A 100 -12.67 -2.75 6.90
CA PHE A 100 -14.06 -3.01 7.32
C PHE A 100 -14.32 -4.46 7.73
N ALA A 101 -13.45 -5.40 7.34
CA ALA A 101 -13.59 -6.81 7.64
C ALA A 101 -12.22 -7.50 7.76
N GLY A 102 -12.22 -8.73 8.26
CA GLY A 102 -10.99 -9.50 8.52
C GLY A 102 -10.44 -9.26 9.92
N ASN A 103 -9.16 -9.49 10.10
CA ASN A 103 -8.49 -9.38 11.40
C ASN A 103 -8.06 -7.91 11.69
N ASP A 104 -9.01 -7.12 12.19
CA ASP A 104 -8.81 -5.71 12.51
C ASP A 104 -9.52 -5.37 13.83
N TYR A 105 -8.87 -5.68 14.95
CA TYR A 105 -9.43 -5.55 16.29
C TYR A 105 -8.49 -4.80 17.22
N ARG A 106 -9.06 -3.99 18.12
CA ARG A 106 -8.35 -3.38 19.23
C ARG A 106 -8.14 -4.40 20.35
N GLU A 107 -7.28 -4.09 21.31
CA GLU A 107 -7.02 -4.92 22.48
C GLU A 107 -8.30 -5.26 23.28
N ASN A 108 -9.29 -4.37 23.27
CA ASN A 108 -10.58 -4.60 23.93
C ASN A 108 -11.54 -5.53 23.16
N GLY A 109 -11.11 -6.08 22.03
CA GLY A 109 -11.89 -6.99 21.18
C GLY A 109 -12.87 -6.31 20.22
N ASN A 110 -12.99 -4.99 20.26
CA ASN A 110 -13.83 -4.26 19.32
C ASN A 110 -13.09 -4.07 17.97
N ARG A 111 -13.85 -4.05 16.88
CA ARG A 111 -13.30 -3.73 15.56
C ARG A 111 -12.67 -2.33 15.56
N ALA A 112 -11.45 -2.24 15.06
CA ALA A 112 -10.69 -1.00 15.08
C ALA A 112 -11.15 -0.01 13.99
N TRP A 113 -11.66 -0.52 12.85
CA TRP A 113 -11.95 0.26 11.66
C TRP A 113 -10.71 1.03 11.23
N SER A 114 -9.57 0.33 11.23
CA SER A 114 -8.29 0.93 10.93
C SER A 114 -8.35 1.73 9.66
N SER A 115 -8.02 3.01 9.79
CA SER A 115 -8.15 3.95 8.69
C SER A 115 -6.84 4.69 8.45
N TYR A 116 -6.56 4.92 7.17
CA TYR A 116 -5.38 5.63 6.71
C TYR A 116 -5.79 6.70 5.70
N CYS A 117 -5.30 7.90 5.91
CA CYS A 117 -5.46 9.01 4.97
C CYS A 117 -4.09 9.42 4.44
N GLU A 118 -4.01 9.66 3.14
CA GLU A 118 -2.77 10.08 2.48
C GLU A 118 -2.99 11.32 1.62
N LEU A 119 -2.04 12.22 1.69
CA LEU A 119 -1.83 13.29 0.74
C LEU A 119 -0.65 12.92 -0.14
N SER A 120 -0.80 13.01 -1.44
CA SER A 120 0.27 12.72 -2.40
C SER A 120 0.36 13.80 -3.47
N TYR A 121 1.58 14.24 -3.76
CA TYR A 121 1.84 15.25 -4.78
C TYR A 121 2.92 14.77 -5.75
N PRO A 122 2.56 14.36 -6.97
CA PRO A 122 3.50 13.98 -8.02
C PRO A 122 4.12 15.23 -8.67
N PHE A 123 5.38 15.13 -9.02
CA PHE A 123 6.11 16.13 -9.79
C PHE A 123 7.23 15.47 -10.58
N SER A 124 7.80 16.18 -11.54
CA SER A 124 8.92 15.66 -12.32
C SER A 124 10.12 16.59 -12.25
N VAL A 125 11.30 16.01 -12.12
CA VAL A 125 12.57 16.72 -12.23
C VAL A 125 13.33 16.13 -13.40
N LYS A 126 13.39 16.88 -14.52
CA LYS A 126 13.91 16.38 -15.81
C LYS A 126 13.13 15.14 -16.26
N ASP A 127 13.81 13.99 -16.35
CA ASP A 127 13.30 12.69 -16.77
C ASP A 127 13.06 11.72 -15.60
N VAL A 128 13.01 12.25 -14.38
CA VAL A 128 12.69 11.50 -13.17
C VAL A 128 11.30 11.89 -12.68
N ASN A 129 10.40 10.94 -12.57
CA ASN A 129 9.10 11.13 -11.94
C ASN A 129 9.24 10.94 -10.44
N MET A 130 8.74 11.89 -9.67
CA MET A 130 8.85 11.92 -8.22
C MET A 130 7.48 12.12 -7.57
N SER A 131 7.35 11.71 -6.33
CA SER A 131 6.18 12.00 -5.49
C SER A 131 6.62 12.26 -4.05
N VAL A 132 5.98 13.23 -3.40
CA VAL A 132 6.01 13.38 -1.95
C VAL A 132 4.68 12.91 -1.38
N GLU A 133 4.74 12.24 -0.24
CA GLU A 133 3.56 11.65 0.41
C GLU A 133 3.56 12.00 1.90
N ALA A 134 2.37 12.22 2.45
CA ALA A 134 2.17 12.34 3.88
C ALA A 134 0.90 11.57 4.29
N GLY A 135 1.08 10.59 5.16
CA GLY A 135 0.01 9.71 5.60
C GLY A 135 -0.22 9.75 7.10
N PHE A 136 -1.48 9.66 7.51
CA PHE A 136 -1.85 9.67 8.91
C PHE A 136 -3.01 8.71 9.18
N THR A 137 -3.09 8.23 10.41
CA THR A 137 -4.26 7.52 10.93
C THR A 137 -5.06 8.45 11.85
N PRO A 138 -6.41 8.49 11.71
CA PRO A 138 -7.23 9.45 12.45
C PRO A 138 -7.53 9.04 13.90
N TRP A 139 -7.40 7.76 14.25
CA TRP A 139 -7.71 7.19 15.56
C TRP A 139 -6.89 5.94 15.83
N GLU A 140 -7.09 5.33 17.01
CA GLU A 140 -6.53 4.02 17.36
C GLU A 140 -6.86 2.97 16.33
N SER A 141 -5.81 2.35 15.77
CA SER A 141 -5.89 1.46 14.60
C SER A 141 -4.70 0.50 14.60
N MET A 142 -4.58 -0.34 13.57
CA MET A 142 -3.37 -1.14 13.36
C MET A 142 -2.10 -0.30 13.12
N TYR A 143 -2.24 0.99 12.81
CA TYR A 143 -1.11 1.88 12.47
C TYR A 143 -0.58 2.67 13.66
N SER A 144 -1.41 2.95 14.66
CA SER A 144 -1.00 3.65 15.89
C SER A 144 -2.11 3.61 16.96
N ASP A 145 -1.73 3.99 18.19
CA ASP A 145 -2.62 4.04 19.37
C ASP A 145 -3.61 5.23 19.40
N LYS A 146 -3.43 6.21 18.51
CA LYS A 146 -4.25 7.43 18.40
C LYS A 146 -4.02 8.09 17.04
N PHE A 147 -4.51 9.33 16.86
CA PHE A 147 -4.13 10.15 15.71
C PHE A 147 -2.61 10.31 15.65
N ASN A 148 -2.01 9.89 14.53
CA ASN A 148 -0.58 10.06 14.27
C ASN A 148 -0.31 10.19 12.78
N VAL A 149 0.81 10.88 12.47
CA VAL A 149 1.47 10.80 11.17
C VAL A 149 2.32 9.54 11.15
N VAL A 150 2.01 8.63 10.25
CA VAL A 150 2.65 7.30 10.17
C VAL A 150 3.44 7.10 8.88
N ASN A 151 3.37 8.06 7.96
CA ASN A 151 4.11 8.01 6.70
C ASN A 151 4.50 9.42 6.25
N ILE A 152 5.79 9.63 5.96
CA ILE A 152 6.30 10.75 5.17
C ILE A 152 7.20 10.13 4.11
N GLY A 153 6.77 10.18 2.85
CA GLY A 153 7.44 9.50 1.74
C GLY A 153 8.01 10.45 0.68
N LEU A 154 9.12 10.04 0.11
CA LEU A 154 9.65 10.60 -1.13
C LEU A 154 9.98 9.45 -2.05
N SER A 155 9.34 9.39 -3.21
CA SER A 155 9.64 8.40 -4.26
C SER A 155 10.24 9.07 -5.48
N ALA A 156 11.06 8.32 -6.21
CA ALA A 156 11.62 8.68 -7.50
C ALA A 156 11.63 7.47 -8.41
N THR A 157 11.11 7.62 -9.63
CA THR A 157 11.07 6.55 -10.64
C THR A 157 11.66 7.07 -11.94
N LYS A 158 12.47 6.24 -12.59
CA LYS A 158 13.05 6.54 -13.89
C LYS A 158 12.98 5.34 -14.80
N GLU A 159 12.56 5.57 -16.04
CA GLU A 159 12.61 4.59 -17.12
C GLU A 159 14.02 4.55 -17.74
N ILE A 160 14.70 3.41 -17.64
CA ILE A 160 15.97 3.17 -18.30
C ILE A 160 15.70 2.46 -19.64
N LYS A 161 15.89 3.15 -20.75
CA LYS A 161 15.75 2.58 -22.08
C LYS A 161 16.88 1.61 -22.37
N ILE A 162 16.56 0.34 -22.46
CA ILE A 162 17.54 -0.74 -22.77
C ILE A 162 17.60 -1.00 -24.28
N THR A 163 16.43 -1.05 -24.94
CA THR A 163 16.32 -1.21 -26.40
C THR A 163 15.29 -0.24 -26.95
N SER A 164 15.07 -0.24 -28.28
CA SER A 164 13.99 0.56 -28.90
C SER A 164 12.59 0.19 -28.39
N ASN A 165 12.41 -1.06 -27.94
CA ASN A 165 11.10 -1.63 -27.57
C ASN A 165 11.02 -2.07 -26.11
N PHE A 166 12.07 -1.84 -25.34
CA PHE A 166 12.12 -2.25 -23.94
C PHE A 166 12.79 -1.20 -23.06
N SER A 167 12.08 -0.75 -22.04
CA SER A 167 12.58 0.08 -20.95
C SER A 167 12.45 -0.67 -19.63
N LEU A 168 13.40 -0.47 -18.76
CA LEU A 168 13.40 -0.99 -17.40
C LEU A 168 13.07 0.16 -16.44
N PRO A 169 11.94 0.15 -15.74
CA PRO A 169 11.69 1.08 -14.66
C PRO A 169 12.59 0.75 -13.47
N ILE A 170 13.25 1.74 -12.93
CA ILE A 170 13.94 1.66 -11.65
C ILE A 170 13.31 2.67 -10.70
N PHE A 171 13.16 2.32 -9.44
CA PHE A 171 12.64 3.25 -8.45
C PHE A 171 13.42 3.20 -7.14
N GLY A 172 13.38 4.32 -6.41
CA GLY A 172 13.81 4.40 -5.03
C GLY A 172 12.74 5.11 -4.22
N LYS A 173 12.49 4.64 -3.01
CA LYS A 173 11.55 5.27 -2.08
C LYS A 173 12.18 5.41 -0.71
N LEU A 174 12.12 6.62 -0.13
CA LEU A 174 12.49 6.90 1.23
C LEU A 174 11.21 7.12 2.03
N ILE A 175 11.05 6.40 3.14
CA ILE A 175 9.83 6.44 3.96
C ILE A 175 10.26 6.67 5.41
N ALA A 176 9.74 7.73 6.03
CA ALA A 176 9.83 7.93 7.45
C ALA A 176 8.48 7.60 8.10
N ASN A 177 8.49 6.79 9.15
CA ASN A 177 7.36 6.62 10.05
C ASN A 177 7.66 7.36 11.36
N PRO A 178 7.12 8.58 11.56
CA PRO A 178 7.40 9.37 12.74
C PRO A 178 6.86 8.76 14.05
N TYR A 179 5.80 7.97 13.97
CA TYR A 179 5.22 7.30 15.14
C TYR A 179 6.12 6.19 15.68
N GLU A 180 6.71 5.40 14.78
CA GLU A 180 7.62 4.31 15.14
C GLU A 180 9.09 4.74 15.21
N GLU A 181 9.39 6.02 14.91
CA GLU A 181 10.74 6.57 14.84
C GLU A 181 11.65 5.81 13.84
N GLN A 182 11.07 5.32 12.74
CA GLN A 182 11.77 4.50 11.75
C GLN A 182 11.93 5.19 10.40
N LEU A 183 12.99 4.83 9.71
CA LEU A 183 13.29 5.28 8.36
C LEU A 183 13.58 4.06 7.48
N TYR A 184 12.90 3.98 6.34
CA TYR A 184 13.04 2.89 5.39
C TYR A 184 13.52 3.40 4.04
N PHE A 185 14.34 2.59 3.39
CA PHE A 185 14.74 2.80 2.00
C PHE A 185 14.37 1.56 1.18
N VAL A 186 13.57 1.77 0.13
CA VAL A 186 13.16 0.72 -0.81
C VAL A 186 13.75 1.05 -2.16
N PHE A 187 14.26 0.04 -2.84
CA PHE A 187 14.83 0.16 -4.18
C PHE A 187 14.43 -1.05 -5.03
N GLY A 188 14.06 -0.84 -6.29
CA GLY A 188 13.71 -1.89 -7.24
C GLY A 188 13.81 -1.44 -8.69
#